data_bfd66c297fb31cfa643953b2837d8b46
#
_entry.id   bfd66c297fb31cfa643953b2837d8b46
#
_cell.length_a   1.000
_cell.length_b   1.000
_cell.length_c   1.000
_cell.angle_alpha   90.00
_cell.angle_beta   90.00
_cell.angle_gamma   90.00
#
_symmetry.space_group_name_H-M   'P 1'
#
loop_
_entity.id
_entity.type
_entity.pdbx_description
1 polymer ?
#
loop_
_entity_poly.entity_id
_entity_poly.type
_entity_poly.pdbx_seq_one_letter_code
_entity_poly.pdbx_strand_id
1 'polypeptide(L)'
;MLNDQAIAAQWLLDNGKANKILILDLDVHQGNGTAAIFSNHEKVFTFSMHGEKNYPFRKEKSDWDIALPDQTDDATYLKILTDSLDDLYQNVQPDFVFYLCGVDVIAQDKLGRLGLSVLGCKQRDEMVLQWCRRHALPVQ
;
A
#
# COMPACT_ATOMS: atom_id res chain seq x y z
N MET A 1 -0.92 -19.99 2.48
CA MET A 1 -2.00 -18.99 2.35
C MET A 1 -1.95 -18.49 0.92
N LEU A 2 -3.10 -18.33 0.25
CA LEU A 2 -3.14 -17.76 -1.09
C LEU A 2 -3.14 -16.23 -0.97
N ASN A 3 -2.48 -15.54 -1.91
CA ASN A 3 -2.54 -14.09 -2.04
C ASN A 3 -3.74 -13.75 -2.93
N ASP A 4 -4.86 -13.40 -2.32
CA ASP A 4 -6.13 -13.14 -2.99
C ASP A 4 -6.09 -11.87 -3.85
N GLN A 5 -5.40 -10.82 -3.43
CA GLN A 5 -5.20 -9.63 -4.25
C GLN A 5 -4.41 -9.96 -5.52
N ALA A 6 -3.37 -10.80 -5.41
CA ALA A 6 -2.60 -11.19 -6.58
C ALA A 6 -3.44 -12.00 -7.58
N ILE A 7 -4.28 -12.91 -7.08
CA ILE A 7 -5.21 -13.67 -7.91
C ILE A 7 -6.21 -12.75 -8.59
N ALA A 8 -6.81 -11.82 -7.83
CA ALA A 8 -7.79 -10.87 -8.34
C ALA A 8 -7.17 -9.91 -9.37
N ALA A 9 -5.97 -9.39 -9.11
CA ALA A 9 -5.24 -8.53 -10.03
C ALA A 9 -4.97 -9.24 -11.36
N GLN A 10 -4.45 -10.47 -11.31
CA GLN A 10 -4.21 -11.25 -12.52
C GLN A 10 -5.52 -11.52 -13.28
N TRP A 11 -6.58 -11.87 -12.57
CA TRP A 11 -7.89 -12.11 -13.18
C TRP A 11 -8.43 -10.85 -13.89
N LEU A 12 -8.31 -9.66 -13.28
CA LEU A 12 -8.73 -8.40 -13.89
C LEU A 12 -7.97 -8.12 -15.21
N LEU A 13 -6.67 -8.36 -15.21
CA LEU A 13 -5.83 -8.17 -16.40
C LEU A 13 -6.18 -9.16 -17.52
N ASP A 14 -6.33 -10.44 -17.17
CA ASP A 14 -6.62 -11.52 -18.14
C ASP A 14 -8.01 -11.35 -18.80
N ASN A 15 -8.95 -10.75 -18.07
CA ASN A 15 -10.31 -10.49 -18.57
C ASN A 15 -10.50 -9.07 -19.14
N GLY A 16 -9.44 -8.31 -19.30
CA GLY A 16 -9.48 -6.95 -19.86
C GLY A 16 -10.31 -5.97 -19.04
N LYS A 17 -10.40 -6.18 -17.71
CA LYS A 17 -11.14 -5.33 -16.78
C LYS A 17 -10.28 -4.21 -16.19
N ALA A 18 -8.97 -4.37 -16.27
CA ALA A 18 -7.96 -3.36 -15.94
C ALA A 18 -6.78 -3.50 -16.91
N ASN A 19 -6.01 -2.42 -17.08
CA ASN A 19 -4.81 -2.39 -17.90
C ASN A 19 -3.56 -2.12 -17.06
N LYS A 20 -3.70 -1.37 -15.96
CA LYS A 20 -2.63 -1.01 -15.05
C LYS A 20 -3.18 -0.99 -13.61
N ILE A 21 -2.67 -1.87 -12.78
CA ILE A 21 -3.13 -2.05 -11.41
C ILE A 21 -2.08 -1.51 -10.44
N LEU A 22 -2.53 -0.75 -9.44
CA LEU A 22 -1.74 -0.39 -8.27
C LEU A 22 -2.16 -1.28 -7.09
N ILE A 23 -1.20 -1.95 -6.47
CA ILE A 23 -1.39 -2.57 -5.16
C ILE A 23 -0.75 -1.62 -4.14
N LEU A 24 -1.59 -0.91 -3.39
CA LEU A 24 -1.23 0.07 -2.39
C LEU A 24 -1.31 -0.59 -1.01
N ASP A 25 -0.17 -1.02 -0.50
CA ASP A 25 -0.07 -1.70 0.78
C ASP A 25 0.41 -0.74 1.87
N LEU A 26 -0.50 -0.44 2.81
CA LEU A 26 -0.26 0.42 3.97
C LEU A 26 -0.40 -0.35 5.29
N ASP A 27 -0.27 -1.68 5.26
CA ASP A 27 -0.09 -2.52 6.45
C ASP A 27 1.27 -2.21 7.11
N VAL A 28 1.40 -2.44 8.42
CA VAL A 28 2.67 -2.22 9.12
C VAL A 28 3.77 -3.15 8.64
N HIS A 29 3.38 -4.32 8.12
CA HIS A 29 4.29 -5.31 7.55
C HIS A 29 4.48 -5.07 6.05
N GLN A 30 5.68 -5.31 5.53
CA GLN A 30 5.86 -5.26 4.08
C GLN A 30 5.06 -6.34 3.38
N GLY A 31 4.38 -5.99 2.28
CA GLY A 31 3.70 -6.90 1.38
C GLY A 31 4.67 -7.76 0.55
N ASN A 32 5.60 -8.45 1.22
CA ASN A 32 6.69 -9.19 0.57
C ASN A 32 6.22 -10.29 -0.40
N GLY A 33 5.11 -10.97 -0.08
CA GLY A 33 4.52 -11.97 -0.96
C GLY A 33 4.01 -11.37 -2.27
N THR A 34 3.38 -10.21 -2.20
CA THR A 34 2.90 -9.44 -3.35
C THR A 34 4.07 -8.93 -4.20
N ALA A 35 5.09 -8.37 -3.55
CA ALA A 35 6.31 -7.91 -4.20
C ALA A 35 7.01 -9.05 -4.98
N ALA A 36 7.14 -10.23 -4.38
CA ALA A 36 7.74 -11.39 -5.03
C ALA A 36 6.93 -11.90 -6.24
N ILE A 37 5.59 -11.93 -6.12
CA ILE A 37 4.70 -12.40 -7.20
C ILE A 37 4.76 -11.47 -8.41
N PHE A 38 4.75 -10.15 -8.18
CA PHE A 38 4.72 -9.16 -9.26
C PHE A 38 6.08 -8.56 -9.59
N SER A 39 7.16 -9.17 -9.14
CA SER A 39 8.51 -8.74 -9.48
C SER A 39 8.68 -8.60 -11.01
N ASN A 40 8.98 -7.39 -11.47
CA ASN A 40 9.10 -7.04 -12.90
C ASN A 40 7.81 -7.22 -13.73
N HIS A 41 6.64 -7.15 -13.12
CA HIS A 41 5.36 -7.25 -13.83
C HIS A 41 4.94 -5.88 -14.39
N GLU A 42 4.94 -5.72 -15.71
CA GLU A 42 4.74 -4.41 -16.35
C GLU A 42 3.38 -3.74 -16.06
N LYS A 43 2.33 -4.53 -15.79
CA LYS A 43 0.96 -4.04 -15.60
C LYS A 43 0.51 -3.97 -14.15
N VAL A 44 1.31 -4.46 -13.20
CA VAL A 44 1.02 -4.35 -11.77
C VAL A 44 2.15 -3.60 -11.11
N PHE A 45 1.83 -2.52 -10.42
CA PHE A 45 2.77 -1.75 -9.63
C PHE A 45 2.53 -2.02 -8.15
N THR A 46 3.57 -2.43 -7.45
CA THR A 46 3.52 -2.72 -6.02
C THR A 46 4.13 -1.58 -5.22
N PHE A 47 3.33 -0.99 -4.33
CA PHE A 47 3.77 0.01 -3.37
C PHE A 47 3.60 -0.53 -1.96
N SER A 48 4.62 -0.43 -1.11
CA SER A 48 4.52 -0.80 0.30
C SER A 48 5.14 0.27 1.20
N MET A 49 4.32 0.85 2.08
CA MET A 49 4.78 1.78 3.12
C MET A 49 4.63 1.12 4.49
N HIS A 50 5.73 0.66 5.06
CA HIS A 50 5.76 -0.28 6.18
C HIS A 50 6.78 0.10 7.25
N GLY A 51 6.66 -0.49 8.44
CA GLY A 51 7.65 -0.31 9.50
C GLY A 51 8.98 -1.01 9.13
N GLU A 52 10.08 -0.25 9.15
CA GLU A 52 11.42 -0.73 8.80
C GLU A 52 11.79 -2.01 9.53
N LYS A 53 11.54 -2.05 10.84
CA LYS A 53 11.92 -3.17 11.72
C LYS A 53 10.79 -4.17 11.96
N ASN A 54 9.63 -4.00 11.32
CA ASN A 54 8.57 -4.98 11.37
C ASN A 54 8.91 -6.21 10.51
N TYR A 55 8.25 -7.35 10.80
CA TYR A 55 8.32 -8.54 9.95
C TYR A 55 7.84 -8.20 8.51
N PRO A 56 8.40 -8.83 7.47
CA PRO A 56 9.50 -9.79 7.47
C PRO A 56 10.85 -9.11 7.73
N PHE A 57 11.74 -9.78 8.47
CA PHE A 57 13.08 -9.23 8.76
C PHE A 57 13.96 -9.16 7.50
N ARG A 58 13.76 -10.06 6.56
CA ARG A 58 14.31 -9.98 5.21
C ARG A 58 13.21 -9.47 4.28
N LYS A 59 13.36 -8.23 3.85
CA LYS A 59 12.42 -7.58 2.93
C LYS A 59 12.61 -8.11 1.50
N GLU A 60 11.52 -8.17 0.75
CA GLU A 60 11.54 -8.28 -0.71
C GLU A 60 11.60 -6.88 -1.33
N LYS A 61 11.65 -6.80 -2.64
CA LYS A 61 11.69 -5.53 -3.37
C LYS A 61 10.35 -5.32 -4.09
N SER A 62 9.58 -4.36 -3.61
CA SER A 62 8.43 -3.81 -4.35
C SER A 62 8.92 -2.85 -5.45
N ASP A 63 8.03 -2.40 -6.33
CA ASP A 63 8.38 -1.33 -7.27
C ASP A 63 8.73 -0.04 -6.52
N TRP A 64 8.03 0.21 -5.39
CA TRP A 64 8.36 1.30 -4.48
C TRP A 64 8.11 0.91 -3.03
N ASP A 65 9.17 0.89 -2.23
CA ASP A 65 9.14 0.63 -0.78
C ASP A 65 9.47 1.90 0.01
N ILE A 66 8.68 2.19 1.04
CA ILE A 66 8.98 3.23 2.04
C ILE A 66 9.06 2.57 3.41
N ALA A 67 10.27 2.43 3.91
CA ALA A 67 10.54 1.88 5.23
C ALA A 67 10.51 3.01 6.28
N LEU A 68 9.53 2.95 7.19
CA LEU A 68 9.32 3.96 8.22
C LEU A 68 10.01 3.59 9.52
N PRO A 69 10.65 4.54 10.20
CA PRO A 69 11.21 4.34 11.54
C PRO A 69 10.16 3.92 12.58
N ASP A 70 10.60 3.19 13.62
CA ASP A 70 9.75 2.90 14.77
C ASP A 70 9.16 4.21 15.35
N GLN A 71 7.91 4.16 15.81
CA GLN A 71 7.18 5.29 16.41
C GLN A 71 6.94 6.48 15.45
N THR A 72 6.98 6.26 14.12
CA THR A 72 6.55 7.28 13.16
C THR A 72 5.13 7.73 13.50
N ASP A 73 4.96 9.03 13.75
CA ASP A 73 3.71 9.66 14.17
C ASP A 73 2.75 9.99 13.01
N ASP A 74 1.53 10.42 13.35
CA ASP A 74 0.49 10.77 12.38
C ASP A 74 0.97 11.82 11.37
N ALA A 75 1.60 12.90 11.83
CA ALA A 75 1.98 14.02 10.97
C ALA A 75 3.02 13.60 9.92
N THR A 76 4.02 12.85 10.36
CA THR A 76 5.08 12.33 9.49
C THR A 76 4.52 11.32 8.49
N TYR A 77 3.73 10.37 9.00
CA TYR A 77 3.12 9.32 8.16
C TYR A 77 2.22 9.92 7.08
N LEU A 78 1.28 10.79 7.47
CA LEU A 78 0.30 11.37 6.54
C LEU A 78 0.97 12.30 5.51
N LYS A 79 2.03 13.02 5.89
CA LYS A 79 2.80 13.81 4.94
C LYS A 79 3.46 12.94 3.89
N ILE A 80 4.16 11.88 4.29
CA ILE A 80 4.82 10.94 3.37
C ILE A 80 3.78 10.30 2.44
N LEU A 81 2.63 9.89 2.97
CA LEU A 81 1.56 9.31 2.18
C LEU A 81 1.01 10.29 1.15
N THR A 82 0.77 11.56 1.54
CA THR A 82 0.29 12.60 0.62
C THR A 82 1.24 12.76 -0.57
N ASP A 83 2.53 12.94 -0.29
CA ASP A 83 3.55 13.14 -1.32
C ASP A 83 3.61 11.90 -2.25
N SER A 84 3.52 10.69 -1.65
CA SER A 84 3.56 9.43 -2.41
C SER A 84 2.35 9.22 -3.32
N LEU A 85 1.14 9.57 -2.87
CA LEU A 85 -0.09 9.40 -3.66
C LEU A 85 -0.07 10.26 -4.93
N ASP A 86 0.44 11.50 -4.84
CA ASP A 86 0.57 12.38 -6.00
C ASP A 86 1.59 11.82 -7.01
N ASP A 87 2.74 11.36 -6.53
CA ASP A 87 3.78 10.73 -7.36
C ASP A 87 3.29 9.43 -8.00
N LEU A 88 2.56 8.58 -7.24
CA LEU A 88 1.98 7.34 -7.76
C LEU A 88 1.03 7.60 -8.91
N TYR A 89 0.13 8.61 -8.80
CA TYR A 89 -0.79 8.89 -9.88
C TYR A 89 -0.08 9.37 -11.14
N GLN A 90 0.90 10.25 -10.99
CA GLN A 90 1.63 10.82 -12.13
C GLN A 90 2.49 9.79 -12.86
N ASN A 91 3.15 8.89 -12.12
CA ASN A 91 4.16 7.99 -12.68
C ASN A 91 3.60 6.61 -13.04
N VAL A 92 2.57 6.12 -12.33
CA VAL A 92 1.99 4.78 -12.56
C VAL A 92 0.77 4.84 -13.45
N GLN A 93 -0.09 5.85 -13.28
CA GLN A 93 -1.37 6.01 -14.00
C GLN A 93 -2.25 4.75 -13.91
N PRO A 94 -2.57 4.25 -12.72
CA PRO A 94 -3.37 3.05 -12.57
C PRO A 94 -4.81 3.28 -13.03
N ASP A 95 -5.48 2.22 -13.45
CA ASP A 95 -6.92 2.21 -13.71
C ASP A 95 -7.70 1.33 -12.72
N PHE A 96 -7.00 0.67 -11.78
CA PHE A 96 -7.57 -0.06 -10.65
C PHE A 96 -6.60 -0.05 -9.45
N VAL A 97 -7.15 0.03 -8.24
CA VAL A 97 -6.36 0.03 -6.99
C VAL A 97 -6.82 -1.10 -6.07
N PHE A 98 -5.88 -1.93 -5.61
CA PHE A 98 -6.07 -2.75 -4.41
C PHE A 98 -5.44 -2.03 -3.23
N TYR A 99 -6.24 -1.78 -2.18
CA TYR A 99 -5.80 -1.06 -1.00
C TYR A 99 -5.78 -1.98 0.23
N LEU A 100 -4.58 -2.22 0.76
CA LEU A 100 -4.40 -2.95 2.00
C LEU A 100 -4.27 -1.96 3.16
N CYS A 101 -5.26 -1.96 4.05
CA CYS A 101 -5.42 -0.99 5.13
C CYS A 101 -5.28 -1.64 6.51
N GLY A 102 -4.20 -2.38 6.74
CA GLY A 102 -3.91 -2.97 8.06
C GLY A 102 -4.01 -1.93 9.17
N VAL A 103 -4.65 -2.28 10.28
CA VAL A 103 -4.83 -1.36 11.44
C VAL A 103 -3.70 -1.48 12.46
N ASP A 104 -2.76 -2.37 12.26
CA ASP A 104 -1.59 -2.63 13.10
C ASP A 104 -0.49 -1.54 13.01
N VAL A 105 -0.76 -0.48 12.27
CA VAL A 105 0.02 0.77 12.25
C VAL A 105 -0.17 1.63 13.51
N ILE A 106 -1.21 1.35 14.33
CA ILE A 106 -1.51 2.17 15.51
C ILE A 106 -0.56 1.87 16.69
N ALA A 107 -0.27 2.90 17.48
CA ALA A 107 0.65 2.81 18.63
C ALA A 107 0.26 1.78 19.69
N GLN A 108 -1.03 1.38 19.75
CA GLN A 108 -1.53 0.38 20.69
C GLN A 108 -1.40 -1.06 20.19
N ASP A 109 -1.02 -1.26 18.93
CA ASP A 109 -0.80 -2.61 18.43
C ASP A 109 0.38 -3.29 19.13
N LYS A 110 0.30 -4.61 19.29
CA LYS A 110 1.31 -5.39 20.02
C LYS A 110 2.49 -5.81 19.16
N LEU A 111 2.30 -5.88 17.86
CA LEU A 111 3.28 -6.38 16.89
C LEU A 111 3.76 -5.24 15.96
N GLY A 112 2.89 -4.27 15.68
CA GLY A 112 3.24 -3.07 14.96
C GLY A 112 4.19 -2.17 15.74
N ARG A 113 5.11 -1.50 15.06
CA ARG A 113 6.11 -0.62 15.66
C ARG A 113 5.94 0.84 15.27
N LEU A 114 4.93 1.15 14.46
CA LEU A 114 4.57 2.53 14.13
C LEU A 114 3.80 3.19 15.27
N GLY A 115 3.66 4.49 15.22
CA GLY A 115 3.13 5.31 16.30
C GLY A 115 1.84 6.06 15.96
N LEU A 116 1.04 5.57 14.98
CA LEU A 116 -0.18 6.28 14.60
C LEU A 116 -1.22 6.23 15.72
N SER A 117 -1.96 7.33 15.86
CA SER A 117 -3.20 7.32 16.62
C SER A 117 -4.32 6.63 15.82
N VAL A 118 -5.40 6.24 16.51
CA VAL A 118 -6.62 5.75 15.83
C VAL A 118 -7.16 6.80 14.85
N LEU A 119 -7.04 8.09 15.19
CA LEU A 119 -7.45 9.19 14.32
C LEU A 119 -6.54 9.27 13.09
N GLY A 120 -5.23 9.15 13.25
CA GLY A 120 -4.27 9.14 12.16
C GLY A 120 -4.50 7.98 11.20
N CYS A 121 -4.77 6.78 11.74
CA CYS A 121 -5.15 5.61 10.93
C CYS A 121 -6.43 5.88 10.11
N LYS A 122 -7.46 6.47 10.73
CA LYS A 122 -8.68 6.88 10.01
C LYS A 122 -8.40 7.93 8.93
N GLN A 123 -7.58 8.93 9.22
CA GLN A 123 -7.20 9.97 8.25
C GLN A 123 -6.44 9.38 7.06
N ARG A 124 -5.57 8.38 7.30
CA ARG A 124 -4.91 7.59 6.24
C ARG A 124 -5.93 7.01 5.26
N ASP A 125 -6.93 6.30 5.80
CA ASP A 125 -7.94 5.63 4.97
C ASP A 125 -8.80 6.66 4.22
N GLU A 126 -9.23 7.73 4.88
CA GLU A 126 -9.97 8.82 4.25
C GLU A 126 -9.16 9.46 3.11
N MET A 127 -7.87 9.68 3.30
CA MET A 127 -6.97 10.25 2.29
C MET A 127 -6.89 9.36 1.05
N VAL A 128 -6.67 8.06 1.21
CA VAL A 128 -6.59 7.11 0.09
C VAL A 128 -7.92 7.04 -0.66
N LEU A 129 -9.05 6.91 0.05
CA LEU A 129 -10.36 6.83 -0.58
C LEU A 129 -10.74 8.12 -1.31
N GLN A 130 -10.40 9.29 -0.74
CA GLN A 130 -10.62 10.58 -1.41
C GLN A 130 -9.72 10.74 -2.64
N TRP A 131 -8.48 10.27 -2.58
CA TRP A 131 -7.57 10.25 -3.71
C TRP A 131 -8.10 9.36 -4.83
N CYS A 132 -8.53 8.13 -4.53
CA CYS A 132 -9.17 7.26 -5.51
C CYS A 132 -10.41 7.92 -6.15
N ARG A 133 -11.28 8.53 -5.32
CA ARG A 133 -12.47 9.24 -5.81
C ARG A 133 -12.13 10.41 -6.73
N ARG A 134 -11.13 11.23 -6.37
CA ARG A 134 -10.67 12.39 -7.15
C ARG A 134 -10.23 11.99 -8.56
N HIS A 135 -9.58 10.85 -8.67
CA HIS A 135 -9.04 10.33 -9.92
C HIS A 135 -9.95 9.30 -10.61
N ALA A 136 -11.18 9.11 -10.11
CA ALA A 136 -12.15 8.13 -10.62
C ALA A 136 -11.58 6.70 -10.70
N LEU A 137 -10.74 6.33 -9.73
CA LEU A 137 -10.12 5.01 -9.64
C LEU A 137 -11.03 4.04 -8.87
N PRO A 138 -11.43 2.92 -9.48
CA PRO A 138 -12.02 1.81 -8.74
C PRO A 138 -11.04 1.33 -7.67
N VAL A 139 -11.54 1.08 -6.45
CA VAL A 139 -10.72 0.61 -5.33
C VAL A 139 -11.43 -0.51 -4.58
N GLN A 140 -10.67 -1.52 -4.21
CA GLN A 140 -11.09 -2.65 -3.37
C GLN A 140 -10.18 -2.76 -2.15
#